data_7a026730f1fc7b8f23e0893935937ac4
#
_entry.id   7a026730f1fc7b8f23e0893935937ac4
#
_cell.length_a   1.000
_cell.length_b   1.000
_cell.length_c   1.000
_cell.angle_alpha   90.00
_cell.angle_beta   90.00
_cell.angle_gamma   90.00
#
_symmetry.space_group_name_H-M   'P 1'
#
loop_
_entity.id
_entity.type
_entity.pdbx_description
1 polymer ?
#
loop_
_entity_poly.entity_id
_entity_poly.type
_entity_poly.pdbx_seq_one_letter_code
_entity_poly.pdbx_strand_id
1 'polypeptide(L)'
;MNKEYVLKVAGLTRRLPICPINDKLDIAAFIMFSDIELTIACAQELKKKLPDCDVILTAESKGIPLAYELARQLNVPYVVARKSVKLYMTNPVSVKVKSITTE
;
A
#
# COMPACT_ATOMS: atom_id res chain seq x y z
N MET A 1 21.46 -13.66 12.12
CA MET A 1 21.57 -12.22 11.80
C MET A 1 20.54 -11.85 10.77
N ASN A 2 19.77 -10.81 11.03
CA ASN A 2 18.73 -10.37 10.11
C ASN A 2 19.32 -9.56 8.98
N LYS A 3 18.94 -9.88 7.76
CA LYS A 3 19.31 -9.10 6.60
C LYS A 3 18.30 -7.95 6.43
N GLU A 4 18.82 -6.82 5.99
CA GLU A 4 18.01 -5.63 5.78
C GLU A 4 18.37 -5.00 4.44
N TYR A 5 17.37 -4.38 3.82
CA TYR A 5 17.56 -3.53 2.66
C TYR A 5 17.33 -2.08 3.08
N VAL A 6 18.30 -1.21 2.80
CA VAL A 6 18.14 0.21 3.12
C VAL A 6 17.45 0.90 1.94
N LEU A 7 16.27 1.43 2.18
CA LEU A 7 15.48 2.13 1.16
C LEU A 7 15.44 3.62 1.47
N LYS A 8 15.75 4.43 0.47
CA LYS A 8 15.56 5.87 0.54
C LYS A 8 14.33 6.22 -0.28
N VAL A 9 13.32 6.78 0.38
CA VAL A 9 12.03 7.07 -0.25
C VAL A 9 11.43 8.31 0.37
N ALA A 10 10.92 9.21 -0.48
CA ALA A 10 10.26 10.45 -0.06
C ALA A 10 11.08 11.28 0.92
N GLY A 11 12.41 11.31 0.71
CA GLY A 11 13.33 12.05 1.57
C GLY A 11 13.66 11.35 2.90
N LEU A 12 13.15 10.15 3.11
CA LEU A 12 13.36 9.39 4.34
C LEU A 12 14.20 8.15 4.05
N THR A 13 14.83 7.62 5.11
CA THR A 13 15.57 6.37 5.03
C THR A 13 14.90 5.34 5.93
N ARG A 14 14.67 4.16 5.39
CA ARG A 14 14.05 3.06 6.14
C ARG A 14 14.84 1.78 5.92
N ARG A 15 14.92 0.96 6.97
CA ARG A 15 15.55 -0.36 6.92
C ARG A 15 14.46 -1.41 6.81
N LEU A 16 14.41 -2.08 5.67
CA LEU A 16 13.38 -3.07 5.41
C LEU A 16 13.89 -4.46 5.70
N PRO A 17 13.17 -5.27 6.49
CA PRO A 17 13.60 -6.64 6.72
C PRO A 17 13.48 -7.45 5.44
N ILE A 18 14.46 -8.30 5.19
CA ILE A 18 14.42 -9.21 4.06
C ILE A 18 13.82 -10.53 4.54
N CYS A 19 12.72 -10.91 3.94
CA CYS A 19 11.93 -12.07 4.34
C CYS A 19 11.81 -13.06 3.19
N PRO A 20 12.02 -14.36 3.45
CA PRO A 20 11.83 -15.36 2.41
C PRO A 20 10.33 -15.58 2.13
N ILE A 21 9.98 -15.66 0.86
CA ILE A 21 8.65 -16.11 0.43
C ILE A 21 8.70 -17.62 0.20
N ASN A 22 9.78 -18.08 -0.42
CA ASN A 22 10.03 -19.49 -0.66
C ASN A 22 11.54 -19.70 -0.75
N ASP A 23 11.98 -20.87 -1.15
CA ASP A 23 13.41 -21.22 -1.22
C ASP A 23 14.15 -20.51 -2.37
N LYS A 24 13.45 -19.80 -3.23
CA LYS A 24 14.04 -19.12 -4.40
C LYS A 24 13.86 -17.61 -4.39
N LEU A 25 13.02 -17.08 -3.50
CA LEU A 25 12.65 -15.66 -3.55
C LEU A 25 12.58 -15.07 -2.15
N ASP A 26 13.34 -13.99 -1.95
CA ASP A 26 13.24 -13.13 -0.78
C ASP A 26 12.63 -11.80 -1.19
N ILE A 27 11.93 -11.17 -0.29
CA ILE A 27 11.43 -9.80 -0.48
C ILE A 27 11.95 -8.89 0.63
N ALA A 28 12.10 -7.62 0.30
CA ALA A 28 12.28 -6.58 1.30
C ALA A 28 10.89 -6.07 1.67
N ALA A 29 10.49 -6.29 2.90
CA ALA A 29 9.13 -5.98 3.33
C ALA A 29 8.97 -4.49 3.58
N PHE A 30 8.16 -3.84 2.74
CA PHE A 30 7.85 -2.41 2.85
C PHE A 30 6.47 -2.26 3.46
N ILE A 31 6.42 -1.86 4.73
CA ILE A 31 5.18 -1.80 5.49
C ILE A 31 5.04 -0.41 6.10
N MET A 32 3.90 0.24 5.85
CA MET A 32 3.62 1.58 6.35
C MET A 32 2.80 1.62 7.64
N PHE A 33 2.32 0.46 8.11
CA PHE A 33 1.54 0.42 9.35
C PHE A 33 2.35 1.03 10.49
N SER A 34 1.75 1.92 11.24
CA SER A 34 2.34 2.68 12.35
C SER A 34 3.41 3.69 11.96
N ASP A 35 3.86 3.72 10.72
CA ASP A 35 4.88 4.68 10.27
C ASP A 35 4.20 5.90 9.66
N ILE A 36 3.79 6.80 10.53
CA ILE A 36 3.01 7.98 10.15
C ILE A 36 3.86 8.92 9.29
N GLU A 37 5.08 9.17 9.70
CA GLU A 37 5.99 10.04 8.95
C GLU A 37 6.19 9.55 7.52
N LEU A 38 6.46 8.27 7.37
CA LEU A 38 6.66 7.66 6.05
C LEU A 38 5.38 7.75 5.20
N THR A 39 4.24 7.47 5.81
CA THR A 39 2.95 7.50 5.11
C THR A 39 2.64 8.90 4.57
N ILE A 40 2.83 9.92 5.41
CA ILE A 40 2.58 11.30 5.01
C ILE A 40 3.54 11.72 3.89
N ALA A 41 4.83 11.42 4.05
CA ALA A 41 5.85 11.83 3.09
C ALA A 41 5.63 11.14 1.73
N CYS A 42 5.32 9.85 1.73
CA CYS A 42 5.05 9.13 0.49
C CYS A 42 3.80 9.65 -0.21
N ALA A 43 2.75 9.96 0.55
CA ALA A 43 1.54 10.53 -0.03
C ALA A 43 1.81 11.88 -0.66
N GLN A 44 2.63 12.73 -0.03
CA GLN A 44 3.00 14.03 -0.58
C GLN A 44 3.73 13.89 -1.91
N GLU A 45 4.66 12.92 -2.01
CA GLU A 45 5.40 12.69 -3.25
C GLU A 45 4.52 12.13 -4.36
N LEU A 46 3.62 11.22 -4.02
CA LEU A 46 2.67 10.69 -5.00
C LEU A 46 1.73 11.77 -5.51
N LYS A 47 1.25 12.64 -4.61
CA LYS A 47 0.35 13.73 -4.98
C LYS A 47 0.93 14.60 -6.09
N LYS A 48 2.24 14.85 -6.05
CA LYS A 48 2.91 15.66 -7.06
C LYS A 48 2.89 15.03 -8.44
N LYS A 49 2.74 13.71 -8.51
CA LYS A 49 2.81 12.95 -9.76
C LYS A 49 1.46 12.54 -10.31
N LEU A 50 0.41 12.75 -9.55
CA LEU A 50 -0.92 12.31 -9.95
C LEU A 50 -1.65 13.38 -10.75
N PRO A 51 -2.42 12.97 -11.77
CA PRO A 51 -3.38 13.88 -12.39
C PRO A 51 -4.54 14.14 -11.44
N ASP A 52 -5.41 15.06 -11.79
CA ASP A 52 -6.65 15.27 -11.05
C ASP A 52 -7.44 13.96 -11.03
N CYS A 53 -7.98 13.61 -9.88
CA CYS A 53 -8.76 12.39 -9.72
C CYS A 53 -9.88 12.62 -8.71
N ASP A 54 -10.93 11.82 -8.84
CA ASP A 54 -12.12 11.93 -8.00
C ASP A 54 -12.16 10.89 -6.89
N VAL A 55 -11.32 9.87 -6.97
CA VAL A 55 -11.31 8.77 -6.01
C VAL A 55 -9.94 8.09 -6.04
N ILE A 56 -9.53 7.58 -4.88
CA ILE A 56 -8.33 6.75 -4.75
C ILE A 56 -8.78 5.31 -4.55
N LEU A 57 -8.17 4.39 -5.30
CA LEU A 57 -8.46 2.96 -5.17
C LEU A 57 -7.23 2.24 -4.67
N THR A 58 -7.38 1.41 -3.67
CA THR A 58 -6.32 0.54 -3.16
C THR A 58 -6.86 -0.86 -2.91
N ALA A 59 -5.96 -1.83 -2.95
CA ALA A 59 -6.29 -3.18 -2.50
C ALA A 59 -5.93 -3.34 -1.03
N GLU A 60 -6.67 -4.20 -0.30
CA GLU A 60 -6.27 -4.52 1.07
C GLU A 60 -4.96 -5.31 1.04
N SER A 61 -4.09 -5.19 2.05
CA SER A 61 -4.34 -4.37 3.21
C SER A 61 -3.24 -3.36 3.46
N LYS A 62 -2.02 -3.60 3.02
CA LYS A 62 -0.87 -2.78 3.36
C LYS A 62 -0.87 -1.41 2.69
N GLY A 63 -1.62 -1.25 1.60
CA GLY A 63 -1.75 0.03 0.92
C GLY A 63 -2.80 0.95 1.52
N ILE A 64 -3.60 0.47 2.48
CA ILE A 64 -4.69 1.26 3.05
C ILE A 64 -4.19 2.55 3.72
N PRO A 65 -3.14 2.53 4.56
CA PRO A 65 -2.67 3.78 5.17
C PRO A 65 -2.26 4.83 4.15
N LEU A 66 -1.56 4.41 3.10
CA LEU A 66 -1.14 5.33 2.04
C LEU A 66 -2.34 5.90 1.28
N ALA A 67 -3.31 5.04 0.95
CA ALA A 67 -4.52 5.48 0.25
C ALA A 67 -5.33 6.46 1.10
N TYR A 68 -5.47 6.19 2.40
CA TYR A 68 -6.15 7.11 3.31
C TYR A 68 -5.49 8.48 3.33
N GLU A 69 -4.17 8.51 3.53
CA GLU A 69 -3.46 9.79 3.65
C GLU A 69 -3.44 10.55 2.33
N LEU A 70 -3.29 9.85 1.22
CA LEU A 70 -3.33 10.48 -0.10
C LEU A 70 -4.72 11.07 -0.38
N ALA A 71 -5.77 10.32 -0.07
CA ALA A 71 -7.14 10.78 -0.22
C ALA A 71 -7.41 11.99 0.67
N ARG A 72 -6.88 11.98 1.90
CA ARG A 72 -7.01 13.11 2.82
C ARG A 72 -6.36 14.36 2.25
N GLN A 73 -5.15 14.23 1.71
CA GLN A 73 -4.42 15.37 1.14
C GLN A 73 -5.10 15.91 -0.13
N LEU A 74 -5.71 15.03 -0.91
CA LEU A 74 -6.42 15.42 -2.14
C LEU A 74 -7.87 15.81 -1.89
N ASN A 75 -8.39 15.55 -0.70
CA ASN A 75 -9.78 15.77 -0.31
C ASN A 75 -10.76 15.02 -1.22
N VAL A 76 -10.48 13.75 -1.45
CA VAL A 76 -11.35 12.85 -2.23
C VAL A 76 -11.58 11.58 -1.41
N PRO A 77 -12.64 10.81 -1.73
CA PRO A 77 -12.84 9.53 -1.06
C PRO A 77 -11.84 8.48 -1.55
N TYR A 78 -11.71 7.41 -0.77
CA TYR A 78 -10.94 6.25 -1.21
C TYR A 78 -11.80 4.99 -1.08
N VAL A 79 -11.48 4.00 -1.91
CA VAL A 79 -12.17 2.72 -1.96
C VAL A 79 -11.14 1.61 -1.76
N VAL A 80 -11.51 0.60 -0.97
CA VAL A 80 -10.63 -0.54 -0.71
C VAL A 80 -11.19 -1.75 -1.45
N ALA A 81 -10.39 -2.29 -2.38
CA ALA A 81 -10.73 -3.56 -3.02
C ALA A 81 -10.42 -4.67 -2.03
N ARG A 82 -11.43 -5.45 -1.68
CA ARG A 82 -11.34 -6.49 -0.66
C ARG A 82 -11.14 -7.86 -1.32
N LYS A 83 -10.55 -8.78 -0.54
CA LYS A 83 -10.28 -10.14 -1.03
C LYS A 83 -11.54 -10.98 -1.18
N SER A 84 -12.61 -10.59 -0.51
CA SER A 84 -13.91 -11.26 -0.63
C SER A 84 -15.03 -10.25 -0.47
N VAL A 85 -16.21 -10.61 -0.98
CA VAL A 85 -17.41 -9.77 -0.84
C VAL A 85 -17.78 -9.67 0.64
N LYS A 86 -18.10 -8.46 1.09
CA LYS A 86 -18.51 -8.18 2.46
C LYS A 86 -19.98 -7.83 2.49
N LEU A 87 -20.62 -8.04 3.65
CA LEU A 87 -22.07 -7.84 3.80
C LEU A 87 -22.53 -6.41 3.53
N TYR A 88 -21.66 -5.43 3.78
CA TYR A 88 -22.00 -4.01 3.59
C TYR A 88 -21.85 -3.55 2.14
N MET A 89 -21.37 -4.40 1.24
CA MET A 89 -21.16 -4.01 -0.16
C MET A 89 -22.47 -4.02 -0.92
N THR A 90 -22.69 -2.95 -1.68
CA THR A 90 -23.85 -2.82 -2.57
C THR A 90 -23.37 -2.97 -4.01
N ASN A 91 -23.96 -3.90 -4.76
CA ASN A 91 -23.58 -4.18 -6.14
C ASN A 91 -22.08 -4.41 -6.32
N PRO A 92 -21.48 -5.38 -5.61
CA PRO A 92 -20.03 -5.59 -5.69
C PRO A 92 -19.61 -6.06 -7.09
N VAL A 93 -18.43 -5.62 -7.48
CA VAL A 93 -17.76 -6.07 -8.70
C VAL A 93 -16.57 -6.93 -8.28
N SER A 94 -16.43 -8.11 -8.89
CA SER A 94 -15.37 -9.05 -8.52
C SER A 94 -14.53 -9.44 -9.73
N VAL A 95 -13.23 -9.55 -9.49
CA VAL A 95 -12.26 -10.03 -10.47
C VAL A 95 -11.36 -11.05 -9.77
N LYS A 96 -11.13 -12.18 -10.41
CA LYS A 96 -10.21 -13.18 -9.86
C LYS A 96 -8.78 -12.83 -10.23
N VAL A 97 -7.90 -12.78 -9.22
CA VAL A 97 -6.48 -12.52 -9.44
C VAL A 97 -5.66 -13.50 -8.61
N LYS A 98 -4.42 -13.69 -9.03
CA LYS A 98 -3.45 -14.51 -8.29
C LYS A 98 -2.21 -13.67 -8.03
N SER A 99 -1.73 -13.67 -6.80
CA SER A 99 -0.51 -12.96 -6.44
C SER A 99 0.58 -13.93 -6.03
N ILE A 100 1.82 -13.46 -5.97
CA ILE A 100 2.96 -14.29 -5.57
C ILE A 100 3.00 -14.52 -4.06
N THR A 101 2.25 -13.74 -3.29
CA THR A 101 2.26 -13.79 -1.82
C THR A 101 0.95 -14.32 -1.23
N THR A 102 -0.10 -14.45 -2.03
CA THR A 102 -1.41 -14.96 -1.61
C THR A 102 -1.91 -16.00 -2.62
N GLU A 103 -2.54 -17.03 -2.11
CA GLU A 103 -3.16 -18.06 -2.95
C GLU A 103 -4.65 -17.82 -3.13
#